data_4629ccccabf2dbc4ffe078c30e4ecbe3
#
_entry.id   4629ccccabf2dbc4ffe078c30e4ecbe3
#
_cell.length_a   1.000
_cell.length_b   1.000
_cell.length_c   1.000
_cell.angle_alpha   90.00
_cell.angle_beta   90.00
_cell.angle_gamma   90.00
#
_symmetry.space_group_name_H-M   'P 1'
#
loop_
_entity.id
_entity.type
_entity.pdbx_description
1 polymer ?
#
loop_
_entity_poly.entity_id
_entity_poly.type
_entity_poly.pdbx_seq_one_letter_code
_entity_poly.pdbx_strand_id
1 'polypeptide(L)'
;MEQFEVKWGIFQGAFPAGQHLQDCFQLTRTNGFAGFELSLETSLPLLPEAYTDSTEGILAIERSVGLDRPRPGGLRFESNMNDLADIKRAAELAGVRIISISTMQLFHYPLSSPIPAIRERAIDIVKKMIDAMVYLGGDLVLVAPGMVTSEVSYQTAWQNARRALQMILPYAAERQIGLGIENIWNKFLLSPLEFVDFIDSFDSPWLGAYFDVANILQYGYPDHWIEDLGNRLKRIHFKDYRQDIGGVAGFTNLLQGDVPWDRVIKALNKINYRGWIVAEVTPYQSAPEQALKDTHSALEAIFSIKELSRSNKSCISNQ
;
A
#
# COMPACT_ATOMS: atom_id res chain seq x y z
N MET A 1 25.31 12.66 -13.01
CA MET A 1 24.37 11.79 -12.28
C MET A 1 23.01 11.99 -12.92
N GLU A 2 22.48 10.98 -13.61
CA GLU A 2 21.11 11.05 -14.12
C GLU A 2 20.15 11.26 -12.94
N GLN A 3 19.29 12.22 -13.11
CA GLN A 3 18.31 12.60 -12.09
C GLN A 3 17.36 11.41 -11.89
N PHE A 4 17.19 10.96 -10.66
CA PHE A 4 16.30 9.87 -10.27
C PHE A 4 14.85 10.24 -10.63
N GLU A 5 14.37 9.73 -11.75
CA GLU A 5 13.03 10.04 -12.25
C GLU A 5 12.00 9.06 -11.65
N VAL A 6 11.53 9.35 -10.44
CA VAL A 6 10.38 8.68 -9.84
C VAL A 6 9.12 9.49 -10.03
N LYS A 7 7.98 8.80 -10.11
CA LYS A 7 6.66 9.41 -10.19
C LYS A 7 5.97 9.31 -8.84
N TRP A 8 5.30 10.38 -8.42
CA TRP A 8 4.62 10.42 -7.14
C TRP A 8 3.12 10.23 -7.30
N GLY A 9 2.59 9.32 -6.51
CA GLY A 9 1.18 9.08 -6.31
C GLY A 9 0.78 9.35 -4.88
N ILE A 10 -0.53 9.38 -4.66
CA ILE A 10 -1.14 9.53 -3.34
C ILE A 10 -2.22 8.47 -3.14
N PHE A 11 -2.29 7.92 -1.94
CA PHE A 11 -3.32 6.96 -1.54
C PHE A 11 -4.64 7.66 -1.24
N GLN A 12 -5.75 7.04 -1.57
CA GLN A 12 -7.10 7.56 -1.33
C GLN A 12 -7.37 7.93 0.13
N GLY A 13 -6.74 7.27 1.09
CA GLY A 13 -6.85 7.56 2.52
C GLY A 13 -6.29 8.92 2.95
N ALA A 14 -5.51 9.59 2.10
CA ALA A 14 -5.02 10.94 2.35
C ALA A 14 -6.10 12.04 2.30
N PHE A 15 -7.33 11.67 1.95
CA PHE A 15 -8.46 12.59 1.81
C PHE A 15 -9.51 12.32 2.89
N PRO A 16 -10.25 13.35 3.35
CA PRO A 16 -11.30 13.17 4.34
C PRO A 16 -12.29 12.07 3.96
N ALA A 17 -12.70 11.28 4.93
CA ALA A 17 -13.72 10.25 4.74
C ALA A 17 -15.03 10.87 4.19
N GLY A 18 -15.61 10.22 3.17
CA GLY A 18 -16.85 10.68 2.53
C GLY A 18 -16.68 11.84 1.54
N GLN A 19 -15.45 12.34 1.29
CA GLN A 19 -15.21 13.31 0.21
C GLN A 19 -15.46 12.66 -1.15
N HIS A 20 -16.11 13.39 -2.09
CA HIS A 20 -16.41 12.86 -3.42
C HIS A 20 -15.12 12.49 -4.17
N LEU A 21 -15.09 11.32 -4.82
CA LEU A 21 -13.88 10.81 -5.48
C LEU A 21 -13.36 11.75 -6.58
N GLN A 22 -14.26 12.40 -7.32
CA GLN A 22 -13.89 13.39 -8.33
C GLN A 22 -13.08 14.56 -7.74
N ASP A 23 -13.46 15.03 -6.56
CA ASP A 23 -12.74 16.12 -5.88
C ASP A 23 -11.36 15.64 -5.40
N CYS A 24 -11.27 14.38 -4.96
CA CYS A 24 -9.97 13.77 -4.62
C CYS A 24 -9.02 13.77 -5.81
N PHE A 25 -9.46 13.42 -7.02
CA PHE A 25 -8.62 13.48 -8.22
C PHE A 25 -8.17 14.91 -8.56
N GLN A 26 -9.07 15.89 -8.46
CA GLN A 26 -8.72 17.29 -8.70
C GLN A 26 -7.66 17.79 -7.72
N LEU A 27 -7.85 17.51 -6.42
CA LEU A 27 -6.90 17.85 -5.38
C LEU A 27 -5.56 17.13 -5.55
N THR A 28 -5.57 15.86 -5.97
CA THR A 28 -4.36 15.12 -6.32
C THR A 28 -3.53 15.88 -7.33
N ARG A 29 -4.14 16.28 -8.45
CA ARG A 29 -3.44 17.00 -9.52
C ARG A 29 -2.98 18.39 -9.08
N THR A 30 -3.85 19.14 -8.40
CA THR A 30 -3.56 20.52 -7.95
C THR A 30 -2.40 20.55 -6.97
N ASN A 31 -2.20 19.48 -6.19
CA ASN A 31 -1.10 19.37 -5.24
C ASN A 31 0.13 18.63 -5.78
N GLY A 32 0.26 18.50 -7.11
CA GLY A 32 1.49 18.04 -7.75
C GLY A 32 1.64 16.53 -7.92
N PHE A 33 0.65 15.74 -7.51
CA PHE A 33 0.69 14.29 -7.71
C PHE A 33 0.18 13.89 -9.10
N ALA A 34 0.84 12.91 -9.72
CA ALA A 34 0.46 12.41 -11.05
C ALA A 34 -0.30 11.08 -10.98
N GLY A 35 -0.17 10.35 -9.87
CA GLY A 35 -0.78 9.05 -9.63
C GLY A 35 -1.75 9.05 -8.46
N PHE A 36 -2.73 8.16 -8.51
CA PHE A 36 -3.70 7.92 -7.45
C PHE A 36 -3.83 6.43 -7.18
N GLU A 37 -3.68 6.03 -5.93
CA GLU A 37 -4.03 4.70 -5.48
C GLU A 37 -5.48 4.71 -5.01
N LEU A 38 -6.32 4.00 -5.76
CA LEU A 38 -7.76 3.89 -5.51
C LEU A 38 -8.03 2.78 -4.49
N SER A 39 -8.99 2.96 -3.62
CA SER A 39 -9.46 1.91 -2.72
C SER A 39 -10.71 1.23 -3.26
N LEU A 40 -10.71 -0.11 -3.31
CA LEU A 40 -11.95 -0.88 -3.37
C LEU A 40 -12.55 -0.86 -1.96
N GLU A 41 -13.57 -0.02 -1.78
CA GLU A 41 -14.16 0.27 -0.48
C GLU A 41 -14.97 -0.91 0.07
N THR A 42 -15.00 -1.04 1.39
CA THR A 42 -15.75 -2.11 2.05
C THR A 42 -17.24 -1.91 1.85
N SER A 43 -17.91 -2.95 1.34
CA SER A 43 -19.35 -2.99 1.18
C SER A 43 -19.97 -3.76 2.33
N LEU A 44 -20.98 -3.18 2.99
CA LEU A 44 -21.74 -3.86 4.04
C LEU A 44 -23.06 -4.39 3.46
N PRO A 45 -23.59 -5.50 4.01
CA PRO A 45 -23.09 -6.28 5.15
C PRO A 45 -21.96 -7.23 4.78
N LEU A 46 -21.03 -7.48 5.73
CA LEU A 46 -20.05 -8.54 5.63
C LEU A 46 -20.74 -9.90 5.67
N LEU A 47 -20.11 -10.93 5.08
CA LEU A 47 -20.58 -12.31 5.23
C LEU A 47 -20.57 -12.70 6.71
N PRO A 48 -21.54 -13.53 7.19
CA PRO A 48 -21.59 -13.97 8.59
C PRO A 48 -20.32 -14.67 9.07
N GLU A 49 -19.61 -15.32 8.14
CA GLU A 49 -18.35 -16.01 8.39
C GLU A 49 -17.13 -15.09 8.36
N ALA A 50 -17.31 -13.80 8.00
CA ALA A 50 -16.23 -12.83 8.03
C ALA A 50 -15.63 -12.75 9.44
N TYR A 51 -14.30 -12.67 9.48
CA TYR A 51 -13.52 -12.80 10.71
C TYR A 51 -13.95 -11.75 11.74
N THR A 52 -14.59 -12.19 12.85
CA THR A 52 -15.20 -11.30 13.84
C THR A 52 -14.25 -10.89 14.96
N ASP A 53 -13.24 -11.68 15.29
CA ASP A 53 -12.35 -11.44 16.45
C ASP A 53 -11.42 -10.23 16.29
N SER A 54 -11.28 -9.71 15.09
CA SER A 54 -10.48 -8.52 14.81
C SER A 54 -11.29 -7.34 14.23
N THR A 55 -12.60 -7.48 14.10
CA THR A 55 -13.44 -6.50 13.39
C THR A 55 -13.31 -5.09 13.98
N GLU A 56 -13.32 -4.93 15.30
CA GLU A 56 -13.12 -3.62 15.92
C GLU A 56 -11.72 -3.04 15.65
N GLY A 57 -10.68 -3.88 15.66
CA GLY A 57 -9.33 -3.47 15.32
C GLY A 57 -9.20 -3.04 13.86
N ILE A 58 -9.82 -3.81 12.93
CA ILE A 58 -9.85 -3.48 11.50
C ILE A 58 -10.62 -2.18 11.27
N LEU A 59 -11.79 -2.02 11.87
CA LEU A 59 -12.58 -0.79 11.78
C LEU A 59 -11.84 0.41 12.38
N ALA A 60 -11.03 0.22 13.40
CA ALA A 60 -10.16 1.27 13.95
C ALA A 60 -9.06 1.67 12.95
N ILE A 61 -8.47 0.71 12.25
CA ILE A 61 -7.51 0.97 11.17
C ILE A 61 -8.20 1.68 10.00
N GLU A 62 -9.35 1.19 9.54
CA GLU A 62 -10.12 1.83 8.47
C GLU A 62 -10.44 3.30 8.80
N ARG A 63 -10.84 3.58 10.05
CA ARG A 63 -11.04 4.95 10.52
C ARG A 63 -9.76 5.78 10.51
N SER A 64 -8.64 5.19 10.91
CA SER A 64 -7.36 5.88 10.97
C SER A 64 -6.81 6.27 9.60
N VAL A 65 -7.16 5.51 8.56
CA VAL A 65 -6.76 5.76 7.16
C VAL A 65 -7.90 6.38 6.32
N GLY A 66 -8.97 6.86 6.95
CA GLY A 66 -10.07 7.58 6.27
C GLY A 66 -10.92 6.73 5.32
N LEU A 67 -10.98 5.41 5.54
CA LEU A 67 -11.74 4.45 4.73
C LEU A 67 -13.00 3.91 5.43
N ASP A 68 -13.35 4.42 6.60
CA ASP A 68 -14.49 3.99 7.41
C ASP A 68 -15.86 4.40 6.82
N ARG A 69 -15.87 5.31 5.87
CA ARG A 69 -17.07 5.77 5.17
C ARG A 69 -16.89 5.73 3.66
N PRO A 70 -17.80 5.02 2.94
CA PRO A 70 -17.76 4.96 1.49
C PRO A 70 -17.83 6.37 0.88
N ARG A 71 -17.02 6.61 -0.14
CA ARG A 71 -17.01 7.88 -0.87
C ARG A 71 -18.10 7.92 -1.92
N PRO A 72 -18.78 9.05 -2.12
CA PRO A 72 -19.57 9.24 -3.32
C PRO A 72 -18.71 9.09 -4.58
N GLY A 73 -19.16 8.27 -5.53
CA GLY A 73 -18.40 7.93 -6.74
C GLY A 73 -17.22 6.98 -6.51
N GLY A 74 -17.06 6.39 -5.31
CA GLY A 74 -16.00 5.44 -4.99
C GLY A 74 -16.18 4.06 -5.61
N LEU A 75 -15.08 3.32 -5.74
CA LEU A 75 -15.08 1.95 -6.26
C LEU A 75 -15.55 0.98 -5.18
N ARG A 76 -16.52 0.12 -5.51
CA ARG A 76 -17.07 -0.91 -4.62
C ARG A 76 -17.08 -2.27 -5.32
N PHE A 77 -17.26 -3.33 -4.53
CA PHE A 77 -17.36 -4.68 -5.08
C PHE A 77 -18.52 -4.79 -6.08
N GLU A 78 -19.64 -4.11 -5.81
CA GLU A 78 -20.86 -4.09 -6.64
C GLU A 78 -20.78 -3.10 -7.82
N SER A 79 -19.73 -2.29 -7.91
CA SER A 79 -19.58 -1.31 -9.01
C SER A 79 -19.68 -1.99 -10.36
N ASN A 80 -20.52 -1.43 -11.21
CA ASN A 80 -20.76 -1.88 -12.58
C ASN A 80 -19.92 -1.09 -13.59
N MET A 81 -20.10 -1.36 -14.88
CA MET A 81 -19.33 -0.72 -15.95
C MET A 81 -19.56 0.80 -16.05
N ASN A 82 -20.77 1.29 -15.70
CA ASN A 82 -21.03 2.72 -15.71
C ASN A 82 -20.27 3.42 -14.57
N ASP A 83 -20.26 2.80 -13.39
CA ASP A 83 -19.49 3.32 -12.24
C ASP A 83 -17.99 3.40 -12.59
N LEU A 84 -17.43 2.36 -13.22
CA LEU A 84 -16.05 2.37 -13.68
C LEU A 84 -15.79 3.42 -14.75
N ALA A 85 -16.74 3.63 -15.67
CA ALA A 85 -16.63 4.67 -16.70
C ALA A 85 -16.63 6.08 -16.08
N ASP A 86 -17.46 6.31 -15.05
CA ASP A 86 -17.50 7.59 -14.35
C ASP A 86 -16.20 7.84 -13.57
N ILE A 87 -15.65 6.84 -12.88
CA ILE A 87 -14.36 6.92 -12.20
C ILE A 87 -13.24 7.25 -13.19
N LYS A 88 -13.18 6.49 -14.30
CA LYS A 88 -12.16 6.70 -15.34
C LYS A 88 -12.22 8.11 -15.92
N ARG A 89 -13.42 8.56 -16.31
CA ARG A 89 -13.64 9.89 -16.84
C ARG A 89 -13.25 10.98 -15.85
N ALA A 90 -13.58 10.82 -14.57
CA ALA A 90 -13.21 11.81 -13.54
C ALA A 90 -11.69 11.90 -13.36
N ALA A 91 -10.98 10.77 -13.36
CA ALA A 91 -9.52 10.74 -13.27
C ALA A 91 -8.86 11.38 -14.53
N GLU A 92 -9.36 11.04 -15.72
CA GLU A 92 -8.87 11.60 -17.00
C GLU A 92 -9.09 13.12 -17.07
N LEU A 93 -10.25 13.62 -16.68
CA LEU A 93 -10.55 15.05 -16.64
C LEU A 93 -9.65 15.81 -15.65
N ALA A 94 -9.27 15.18 -14.55
CA ALA A 94 -8.32 15.75 -13.59
C ALA A 94 -6.86 15.62 -14.06
N GLY A 95 -6.57 14.82 -15.08
CA GLY A 95 -5.20 14.54 -15.54
C GLY A 95 -4.41 13.68 -14.55
N VAL A 96 -5.08 12.76 -13.86
CA VAL A 96 -4.51 11.85 -12.85
C VAL A 96 -4.58 10.42 -13.36
N ARG A 97 -3.51 9.67 -13.21
CA ARG A 97 -3.48 8.23 -13.51
C ARG A 97 -3.86 7.42 -12.29
N ILE A 98 -4.82 6.51 -12.42
CA ILE A 98 -5.06 5.47 -11.40
C ILE A 98 -3.96 4.43 -11.59
N ILE A 99 -3.09 4.30 -10.57
CA ILE A 99 -1.85 3.52 -10.68
C ILE A 99 -1.93 2.19 -9.95
N SER A 100 -2.76 2.10 -8.91
CA SER A 100 -3.01 0.88 -8.13
C SER A 100 -4.41 0.88 -7.56
N ILE A 101 -4.90 -0.31 -7.23
CA ILE A 101 -6.07 -0.50 -6.38
C ILE A 101 -5.64 -1.28 -5.15
N SER A 102 -6.02 -0.79 -3.96
CA SER A 102 -5.88 -1.47 -2.68
C SER A 102 -7.24 -1.75 -2.05
N THR A 103 -7.30 -2.51 -0.95
CA THR A 103 -8.55 -2.74 -0.22
C THR A 103 -8.31 -3.19 1.22
N MET A 104 -9.14 -2.70 2.14
CA MET A 104 -9.22 -3.20 3.51
C MET A 104 -10.05 -4.50 3.62
N GLN A 105 -10.81 -4.87 2.59
CA GLN A 105 -11.65 -6.07 2.62
C GLN A 105 -10.85 -7.36 2.83
N LEU A 106 -9.57 -7.42 2.43
CA LEU A 106 -8.71 -8.58 2.65
C LEU A 106 -8.32 -8.80 4.12
N PHE A 107 -8.61 -7.86 5.00
CA PHE A 107 -8.52 -8.09 6.46
C PHE A 107 -9.78 -8.79 7.00
N HIS A 108 -10.94 -8.52 6.42
CA HIS A 108 -12.18 -9.23 6.73
C HIS A 108 -12.24 -10.61 6.07
N TYR A 109 -11.67 -10.74 4.88
CA TYR A 109 -11.59 -11.96 4.09
C TYR A 109 -10.13 -12.30 3.77
N PRO A 110 -9.34 -12.82 4.74
CA PRO A 110 -7.93 -13.09 4.50
C PRO A 110 -7.72 -14.28 3.56
N LEU A 111 -6.79 -14.15 2.62
CA LEU A 111 -6.35 -15.22 1.74
C LEU A 111 -5.80 -16.43 2.51
N SER A 112 -5.36 -16.23 3.75
CA SER A 112 -4.84 -17.27 4.65
C SER A 112 -5.92 -18.02 5.45
N SER A 113 -7.20 -17.60 5.38
CA SER A 113 -8.27 -18.18 6.19
C SER A 113 -8.36 -19.71 6.02
N PRO A 114 -8.57 -20.49 7.10
CA PRO A 114 -8.86 -21.92 7.01
C PRO A 114 -10.27 -22.19 6.45
N ILE A 115 -11.17 -21.21 6.48
CA ILE A 115 -12.56 -21.33 6.01
C ILE A 115 -12.60 -21.13 4.48
N PRO A 116 -13.03 -22.15 3.69
CA PRO A 116 -13.04 -22.06 2.23
C PRO A 116 -13.83 -20.85 1.69
N ALA A 117 -15.05 -20.60 2.20
CA ALA A 117 -15.91 -19.51 1.76
C ALA A 117 -15.24 -18.12 1.94
N ILE A 118 -14.48 -17.93 3.01
CA ILE A 118 -13.70 -16.70 3.24
C ILE A 118 -12.61 -16.55 2.19
N ARG A 119 -11.85 -17.63 1.88
CA ARG A 119 -10.80 -17.59 0.86
C ARG A 119 -11.35 -17.37 -0.55
N GLU A 120 -12.47 -18.03 -0.88
CA GLU A 120 -13.16 -17.84 -2.16
C GLU A 120 -13.58 -16.37 -2.33
N ARG A 121 -14.18 -15.78 -1.28
CA ARG A 121 -14.53 -14.36 -1.29
C ARG A 121 -13.30 -13.46 -1.46
N ALA A 122 -12.20 -13.76 -0.79
CA ALA A 122 -10.93 -13.04 -0.96
C ALA A 122 -10.42 -13.11 -2.41
N ILE A 123 -10.47 -14.29 -3.02
CA ILE A 123 -10.08 -14.48 -4.42
C ILE A 123 -10.97 -13.64 -5.36
N ASP A 124 -12.28 -13.61 -5.11
CA ASP A 124 -13.23 -12.81 -5.90
C ASP A 124 -12.98 -11.31 -5.75
N ILE A 125 -12.64 -10.85 -4.53
CA ILE A 125 -12.26 -9.46 -4.28
C ILE A 125 -11.04 -9.08 -5.11
N VAL A 126 -9.97 -9.89 -5.09
CA VAL A 126 -8.75 -9.59 -5.87
C VAL A 126 -9.04 -9.63 -7.37
N LYS A 127 -9.83 -10.60 -7.86
CA LYS A 127 -10.24 -10.64 -9.28
C LYS A 127 -11.05 -9.41 -9.67
N LYS A 128 -11.95 -8.94 -8.81
CA LYS A 128 -12.70 -7.69 -9.04
C LYS A 128 -11.77 -6.48 -9.14
N MET A 129 -10.74 -6.41 -8.28
CA MET A 129 -9.71 -5.36 -8.36
C MET A 129 -8.94 -5.42 -9.69
N ILE A 130 -8.58 -6.62 -10.14
CA ILE A 130 -7.90 -6.84 -11.42
C ILE A 130 -8.77 -6.35 -12.58
N ASP A 131 -10.05 -6.75 -12.64
CA ASP A 131 -10.97 -6.35 -13.71
C ASP A 131 -11.19 -4.82 -13.72
N ALA A 132 -11.35 -4.22 -12.54
CA ALA A 132 -11.43 -2.77 -12.42
C ALA A 132 -10.15 -2.09 -12.91
N MET A 133 -8.97 -2.62 -12.55
CA MET A 133 -7.69 -2.07 -12.97
C MET A 133 -7.48 -2.12 -14.49
N VAL A 134 -7.85 -3.23 -15.14
CA VAL A 134 -7.84 -3.33 -16.60
C VAL A 134 -8.67 -2.22 -17.25
N TYR A 135 -9.89 -2.01 -16.75
CA TYR A 135 -10.77 -0.97 -17.31
C TYR A 135 -10.25 0.44 -17.07
N LEU A 136 -9.71 0.69 -15.87
CA LEU A 136 -9.18 2.00 -15.47
C LEU A 136 -7.82 2.33 -16.09
N GLY A 137 -7.15 1.35 -16.72
CA GLY A 137 -5.90 1.55 -17.44
C GLY A 137 -4.66 1.65 -16.55
N GLY A 138 -4.72 1.09 -15.35
CA GLY A 138 -3.56 0.92 -14.47
C GLY A 138 -2.86 -0.42 -14.68
N ASP A 139 -1.94 -0.78 -13.78
CA ASP A 139 -1.05 -1.92 -14.00
C ASP A 139 -0.80 -2.81 -12.78
N LEU A 140 -1.32 -2.43 -11.59
CA LEU A 140 -1.04 -3.16 -10.35
C LEU A 140 -2.23 -3.14 -9.39
N VAL A 141 -2.44 -4.24 -8.67
CA VAL A 141 -3.29 -4.29 -7.48
C VAL A 141 -2.46 -4.64 -6.26
N LEU A 142 -2.72 -3.97 -5.14
CA LEU A 142 -2.10 -4.25 -3.85
C LEU A 142 -2.87 -5.38 -3.18
N VAL A 143 -2.14 -6.40 -2.71
CA VAL A 143 -2.71 -7.59 -2.08
C VAL A 143 -2.11 -7.79 -0.69
N ALA A 144 -2.94 -7.69 0.33
CA ALA A 144 -2.60 -8.18 1.66
C ALA A 144 -2.53 -9.72 1.61
N PRO A 145 -1.37 -10.33 1.94
CA PRO A 145 -1.14 -11.76 1.66
C PRO A 145 -1.90 -12.72 2.60
N GLY A 146 -2.57 -12.19 3.61
CA GLY A 146 -3.24 -12.95 4.67
C GLY A 146 -2.74 -12.54 6.05
N MET A 147 -3.08 -13.31 7.07
CA MET A 147 -2.69 -13.02 8.46
C MET A 147 -2.50 -14.31 9.27
N VAL A 148 -1.67 -14.21 10.31
CA VAL A 148 -1.53 -15.19 11.38
C VAL A 148 -2.35 -14.72 12.58
N THR A 149 -3.14 -15.61 13.17
CA THR A 149 -4.00 -15.35 14.34
C THR A 149 -3.84 -16.44 15.38
N SER A 150 -4.57 -16.35 16.49
CA SER A 150 -4.60 -17.43 17.49
C SER A 150 -5.08 -18.78 16.92
N GLU A 151 -5.98 -18.74 15.91
CA GLU A 151 -6.59 -19.90 15.27
C GLU A 151 -5.91 -20.30 13.95
N VAL A 152 -5.11 -19.40 13.36
CA VAL A 152 -4.43 -19.63 12.09
C VAL A 152 -2.92 -19.61 12.29
N SER A 153 -2.32 -20.79 12.33
CA SER A 153 -0.87 -20.93 12.49
C SER A 153 -0.12 -20.35 11.28
N TYR A 154 1.15 -20.01 11.48
CA TYR A 154 2.02 -19.50 10.41
C TYR A 154 2.06 -20.43 9.19
N GLN A 155 2.20 -21.73 9.44
CA GLN A 155 2.21 -22.74 8.38
C GLN A 155 0.88 -22.80 7.63
N THR A 156 -0.25 -22.71 8.34
CA THR A 156 -1.58 -22.66 7.73
C THR A 156 -1.75 -21.41 6.88
N ALA A 157 -1.34 -20.26 7.40
CA ALA A 157 -1.37 -18.99 6.67
C ALA A 157 -0.55 -19.08 5.39
N TRP A 158 0.68 -19.58 5.46
CA TRP A 158 1.56 -19.76 4.30
C TRP A 158 0.92 -20.64 3.22
N GLN A 159 0.44 -21.82 3.60
CA GLN A 159 -0.14 -22.77 2.64
C GLN A 159 -1.41 -22.23 1.98
N ASN A 160 -2.30 -21.62 2.77
CA ASN A 160 -3.58 -21.12 2.26
C ASN A 160 -3.38 -19.87 1.38
N ALA A 161 -2.55 -18.91 1.81
CA ALA A 161 -2.22 -17.73 1.02
C ALA A 161 -1.58 -18.12 -0.33
N ARG A 162 -0.64 -19.09 -0.31
CA ARG A 162 -0.04 -19.59 -1.56
C ARG A 162 -1.08 -20.21 -2.50
N ARG A 163 -1.95 -21.09 -1.97
CA ARG A 163 -3.01 -21.72 -2.77
C ARG A 163 -3.95 -20.68 -3.40
N ALA A 164 -4.36 -19.68 -2.62
CA ALA A 164 -5.22 -18.61 -3.12
C ALA A 164 -4.53 -17.78 -4.22
N LEU A 165 -3.27 -17.39 -4.01
CA LEU A 165 -2.50 -16.65 -5.01
C LEU A 165 -2.22 -17.49 -6.27
N GLN A 166 -1.99 -18.80 -6.15
CA GLN A 166 -1.88 -19.70 -7.30
C GLN A 166 -3.14 -19.74 -8.17
N MET A 167 -4.33 -19.53 -7.56
CA MET A 167 -5.60 -19.43 -8.31
C MET A 167 -5.80 -18.04 -8.94
N ILE A 168 -5.26 -16.99 -8.35
CA ILE A 168 -5.40 -15.60 -8.82
C ILE A 168 -4.37 -15.29 -9.92
N LEU A 169 -3.15 -15.76 -9.76
CA LEU A 169 -2.01 -15.36 -10.58
C LEU A 169 -2.17 -15.60 -12.09
N PRO A 170 -2.71 -16.75 -12.56
CA PRO A 170 -3.00 -16.93 -13.99
C PRO A 170 -4.02 -15.92 -14.52
N TYR A 171 -5.02 -15.56 -13.69
CA TYR A 171 -6.03 -14.57 -14.05
C TYR A 171 -5.43 -13.16 -14.19
N ALA A 172 -4.52 -12.79 -13.29
CA ALA A 172 -3.78 -11.55 -13.35
C ALA A 172 -2.83 -11.48 -14.55
N ALA A 173 -2.10 -12.59 -14.81
CA ALA A 173 -1.16 -12.70 -15.92
C ALA A 173 -1.85 -12.56 -17.29
N GLU A 174 -2.99 -13.24 -17.50
CA GLU A 174 -3.81 -13.11 -18.72
C GLU A 174 -4.22 -11.66 -18.98
N ARG A 175 -4.49 -10.90 -17.92
CA ARG A 175 -4.92 -9.49 -17.98
C ARG A 175 -3.80 -8.49 -17.92
N GLN A 176 -2.56 -8.95 -17.81
CA GLN A 176 -1.36 -8.12 -17.69
C GLN A 176 -1.42 -7.15 -16.50
N ILE A 177 -2.00 -7.57 -15.38
CA ILE A 177 -2.05 -6.82 -14.12
C ILE A 177 -1.12 -7.46 -13.11
N GLY A 178 -0.22 -6.65 -12.54
CA GLY A 178 0.67 -7.09 -11.48
C GLY A 178 -0.06 -7.25 -10.14
N LEU A 179 0.40 -8.22 -9.34
CA LEU A 179 0.02 -8.38 -7.94
C LEU A 179 1.18 -7.91 -7.06
N GLY A 180 0.96 -6.87 -6.27
CA GLY A 180 1.94 -6.36 -5.30
C GLY A 180 1.60 -6.85 -3.90
N ILE A 181 2.41 -7.75 -3.34
CA ILE A 181 2.25 -8.22 -1.96
C ILE A 181 2.77 -7.16 -1.02
N GLU A 182 1.95 -6.76 -0.03
CA GLU A 182 2.35 -5.75 0.94
C GLU A 182 2.83 -6.37 2.26
N ASN A 183 3.92 -5.80 2.80
CA ASN A 183 4.36 -6.03 4.18
C ASN A 183 3.50 -5.19 5.13
N ILE A 184 2.59 -5.85 5.83
CA ILE A 184 1.63 -5.23 6.75
C ILE A 184 1.72 -5.84 8.14
N TRP A 185 1.02 -5.24 9.14
CA TRP A 185 0.98 -5.74 10.50
C TRP A 185 -0.01 -6.91 10.66
N ASN A 186 0.30 -8.02 10.06
CA ASN A 186 -0.51 -9.23 10.01
C ASN A 186 0.16 -10.46 10.65
N LYS A 187 1.33 -10.27 11.28
CA LYS A 187 2.16 -11.34 11.85
C LYS A 187 2.59 -12.41 10.83
N PHE A 188 2.64 -12.03 9.55
CA PHE A 188 2.97 -12.92 8.44
C PHE A 188 4.00 -12.26 7.51
N LEU A 189 4.95 -13.02 6.98
CA LEU A 189 6.06 -12.54 6.13
C LEU A 189 6.88 -11.44 6.83
N LEU A 190 7.45 -11.78 7.99
CA LEU A 190 8.07 -10.84 8.92
C LEU A 190 9.56 -10.54 8.64
N SER A 191 10.19 -11.23 7.70
CA SER A 191 11.58 -10.96 7.31
C SER A 191 11.73 -10.79 5.81
N PRO A 192 12.75 -10.04 5.34
CA PRO A 192 12.97 -9.86 3.92
C PRO A 192 13.29 -11.16 3.21
N LEU A 193 14.03 -12.07 3.84
CA LEU A 193 14.39 -13.37 3.27
C LEU A 193 13.15 -14.23 3.01
N GLU A 194 12.25 -14.28 4.00
CA GLU A 194 10.98 -15.00 3.89
C GLU A 194 10.05 -14.38 2.86
N PHE A 195 10.00 -13.05 2.81
CA PHE A 195 9.19 -12.30 1.86
C PHE A 195 9.66 -12.55 0.41
N VAL A 196 10.97 -12.54 0.19
CA VAL A 196 11.60 -12.87 -1.09
C VAL A 196 11.29 -14.32 -1.48
N ASP A 197 11.51 -15.29 -0.56
CA ASP A 197 11.21 -16.71 -0.81
C ASP A 197 9.73 -16.93 -1.17
N PHE A 198 8.83 -16.25 -0.46
CA PHE A 198 7.40 -16.31 -0.76
C PHE A 198 7.09 -15.84 -2.18
N ILE A 199 7.62 -14.69 -2.60
CA ILE A 199 7.42 -14.16 -3.97
C ILE A 199 8.03 -15.08 -5.01
N ASP A 200 9.30 -15.49 -4.83
CA ASP A 200 10.04 -16.29 -5.79
C ASP A 200 9.44 -17.68 -5.96
N SER A 201 8.75 -18.20 -4.93
CA SER A 201 8.09 -19.50 -4.99
C SER A 201 6.98 -19.62 -6.04
N PHE A 202 6.56 -18.52 -6.66
CA PHE A 202 5.56 -18.51 -7.73
C PHE A 202 6.15 -18.46 -9.13
N ASP A 203 7.45 -18.18 -9.27
CA ASP A 203 8.17 -18.08 -10.56
C ASP A 203 7.37 -17.28 -11.62
N SER A 204 6.93 -16.09 -11.26
CA SER A 204 6.06 -15.28 -12.12
C SER A 204 6.43 -13.79 -12.09
N PRO A 205 6.58 -13.15 -13.27
CA PRO A 205 6.83 -11.71 -13.33
C PRO A 205 5.61 -10.87 -12.91
N TRP A 206 4.44 -11.47 -12.76
CA TRP A 206 3.20 -10.81 -12.38
C TRP A 206 3.00 -10.70 -10.86
N LEU A 207 3.86 -11.34 -10.06
CA LEU A 207 3.90 -11.19 -8.61
C LEU A 207 5.15 -10.43 -8.20
N GLY A 208 5.03 -9.55 -7.22
CA GLY A 208 6.15 -8.82 -6.64
C GLY A 208 5.78 -8.13 -5.35
N ALA A 209 6.67 -7.29 -4.84
CA ALA A 209 6.47 -6.56 -3.61
C ALA A 209 5.80 -5.20 -3.85
N TYR A 210 4.83 -4.87 -3.02
CA TYR A 210 4.37 -3.53 -2.74
C TYR A 210 4.89 -3.16 -1.35
N PHE A 211 6.02 -2.51 -1.27
CA PHE A 211 6.74 -2.36 -0.02
C PHE A 211 6.36 -1.08 0.74
N ASP A 212 5.93 -1.19 1.99
CA ASP A 212 5.73 -0.06 2.90
C ASP A 212 6.95 0.11 3.81
N VAL A 213 7.57 1.30 3.75
CA VAL A 213 8.80 1.60 4.50
C VAL A 213 8.59 1.74 6.01
N ALA A 214 7.40 2.11 6.44
CA ALA A 214 7.09 2.36 7.84
C ALA A 214 6.63 1.10 8.58
N ASN A 215 5.90 0.21 7.87
CA ASN A 215 5.32 -0.98 8.48
C ASN A 215 6.35 -1.92 9.10
N ILE A 216 7.62 -1.87 8.65
CA ILE A 216 8.67 -2.77 9.19
C ILE A 216 9.51 -2.12 10.30
N LEU A 217 9.35 -0.84 10.61
CA LEU A 217 10.22 -0.14 11.57
C LEU A 217 10.23 -0.74 12.97
N GLN A 218 9.17 -1.43 13.38
CA GLN A 218 9.11 -2.11 14.67
C GLN A 218 10.06 -3.32 14.77
N TYR A 219 10.48 -3.91 13.64
CA TYR A 219 11.24 -5.17 13.64
C TYR A 219 12.28 -5.27 12.51
N GLY A 220 12.51 -4.18 11.76
CA GLY A 220 13.46 -4.19 10.66
C GLY A 220 13.93 -2.80 10.23
N TYR A 221 14.70 -2.77 9.18
CA TYR A 221 15.25 -1.56 8.58
C TYR A 221 14.85 -1.49 7.10
N PRO A 222 14.16 -0.43 6.65
CA PRO A 222 13.59 -0.36 5.31
C PRO A 222 14.62 -0.44 4.19
N ASP A 223 15.79 0.11 4.39
CA ASP A 223 16.88 0.06 3.42
C ASP A 223 17.39 -1.37 3.17
N HIS A 224 17.50 -2.20 4.21
CA HIS A 224 17.86 -3.62 4.06
C HIS A 224 16.78 -4.37 3.26
N TRP A 225 15.50 -4.16 3.57
CA TRP A 225 14.40 -4.76 2.84
C TRP A 225 14.37 -4.35 1.37
N ILE A 226 14.59 -3.06 1.06
CA ILE A 226 14.64 -2.57 -0.31
C ILE A 226 15.77 -3.25 -1.09
N GLU A 227 16.96 -3.39 -0.49
CA GLU A 227 18.09 -4.07 -1.12
C GLU A 227 17.83 -5.55 -1.40
N ASP A 228 17.24 -6.27 -0.43
CA ASP A 228 16.91 -7.70 -0.56
C ASP A 228 15.77 -7.95 -1.56
N LEU A 229 14.77 -7.07 -1.61
CA LEU A 229 13.68 -7.14 -2.59
C LEU A 229 14.18 -6.90 -4.03
N GLY A 230 15.11 -5.95 -4.21
CA GLY A 230 15.70 -5.68 -5.51
C GLY A 230 14.67 -5.46 -6.63
N ASN A 231 14.79 -6.21 -7.71
CA ASN A 231 13.91 -6.13 -8.89
C ASN A 231 12.47 -6.67 -8.66
N ARG A 232 12.20 -7.31 -7.52
CA ARG A 232 10.86 -7.75 -7.12
C ARG A 232 9.98 -6.58 -6.67
N LEU A 233 10.59 -5.44 -6.34
CA LEU A 233 9.89 -4.23 -5.91
C LEU A 233 9.12 -3.60 -7.07
N LYS A 234 7.79 -3.77 -7.05
CA LYS A 234 6.87 -3.25 -8.07
C LYS A 234 6.43 -1.82 -7.74
N ARG A 235 6.16 -1.55 -6.45
CA ARG A 235 5.68 -0.27 -5.95
C ARG A 235 6.06 -0.09 -4.49
N ILE A 236 6.06 1.14 -4.02
CA ILE A 236 6.45 1.46 -2.65
C ILE A 236 5.49 2.47 -2.03
N HIS A 237 5.05 2.20 -0.80
CA HIS A 237 4.41 3.16 0.07
C HIS A 237 5.45 3.97 0.85
N PHE A 238 5.33 5.28 0.79
CA PHE A 238 6.01 6.20 1.68
C PHE A 238 5.04 6.63 2.77
N LYS A 239 5.33 6.22 3.97
CA LYS A 239 4.61 6.43 5.21
C LYS A 239 5.66 6.67 6.28
N ASP A 240 5.31 7.31 7.37
CA ASP A 240 6.26 7.51 8.48
C ASP A 240 5.70 6.96 9.78
N TYR A 241 6.57 6.67 10.73
CA TYR A 241 6.20 5.98 11.95
C TYR A 241 7.09 6.39 13.12
N ARG A 242 6.49 6.69 14.26
CA ARG A 242 7.14 7.00 15.53
C ARG A 242 7.20 5.76 16.41
N GLN A 243 8.40 5.22 16.58
CA GLN A 243 8.64 4.01 17.37
C GLN A 243 8.41 4.25 18.87
N ASP A 244 8.65 5.48 19.37
CA ASP A 244 8.42 5.86 20.76
C ASP A 244 6.93 5.87 21.17
N ILE A 245 6.03 6.04 20.21
CA ILE A 245 4.58 5.98 20.43
C ILE A 245 4.08 4.53 20.32
N GLY A 246 4.51 3.82 19.29
CA GLY A 246 4.11 2.44 19.06
C GLY A 246 2.65 2.27 18.58
N GLY A 247 2.29 1.03 18.22
CA GLY A 247 0.94 0.70 17.74
C GLY A 247 0.49 1.53 16.53
N VAL A 248 -0.80 1.46 16.20
CA VAL A 248 -1.37 2.23 15.07
C VAL A 248 -1.24 3.75 15.28
N ALA A 249 -1.23 4.21 16.55
CA ALA A 249 -1.06 5.62 16.88
C ALA A 249 0.33 6.18 16.54
N GLY A 250 1.33 5.31 16.31
CA GLY A 250 2.66 5.71 15.90
C GLY A 250 2.75 6.15 14.43
N PHE A 251 1.78 5.80 13.57
CA PHE A 251 1.78 6.28 12.18
C PHE A 251 1.60 7.78 12.12
N THR A 252 2.41 8.44 11.30
CA THR A 252 2.44 9.90 11.18
C THR A 252 2.72 10.32 9.74
N ASN A 253 2.63 11.62 9.46
CA ASN A 253 2.95 12.16 8.14
C ASN A 253 4.46 12.16 7.90
N LEU A 254 4.86 12.23 6.63
CA LEU A 254 6.25 12.15 6.20
C LEU A 254 7.13 13.17 6.93
N LEU A 255 8.35 12.77 7.26
CA LEU A 255 9.36 13.55 8.00
C LEU A 255 9.02 13.82 9.49
N GLN A 256 7.95 13.23 10.01
CA GLN A 256 7.54 13.37 11.40
C GLN A 256 7.82 12.13 12.26
N GLY A 257 8.35 11.08 11.66
CA GLY A 257 8.66 9.81 12.28
C GLY A 257 10.15 9.45 12.21
N ASP A 258 10.41 8.17 12.36
CA ASP A 258 11.75 7.59 12.51
C ASP A 258 12.26 6.87 11.25
N VAL A 259 11.55 6.99 10.10
CA VAL A 259 12.01 6.41 8.84
C VAL A 259 13.35 7.04 8.44
N PRO A 260 14.43 6.26 8.26
CA PRO A 260 15.75 6.77 7.88
C PRO A 260 15.77 7.09 6.37
N TRP A 261 15.17 8.22 5.98
CA TRP A 261 14.93 8.61 4.59
C TRP A 261 16.19 8.66 3.74
N ASP A 262 17.33 9.09 4.30
CA ASP A 262 18.63 9.08 3.61
C ASP A 262 19.06 7.66 3.20
N ARG A 263 18.84 6.67 4.08
CA ARG A 263 19.12 5.26 3.82
C ARG A 263 18.13 4.67 2.82
N VAL A 264 16.84 5.02 2.95
CA VAL A 264 15.79 4.59 2.01
C VAL A 264 16.10 5.06 0.59
N ILE A 265 16.38 6.34 0.40
CA ILE A 265 16.71 6.91 -0.91
C ILE A 265 17.99 6.28 -1.48
N LYS A 266 19.00 6.05 -0.64
CA LYS A 266 20.23 5.37 -1.06
C LYS A 266 19.98 3.94 -1.53
N ALA A 267 19.16 3.18 -0.82
CA ALA A 267 18.79 1.81 -1.19
C ALA A 267 18.00 1.76 -2.50
N LEU A 268 17.01 2.67 -2.68
CA LEU A 268 16.26 2.79 -3.94
C LEU A 268 17.17 3.13 -5.13
N ASN A 269 18.14 4.03 -4.94
CA ASN A 269 19.16 4.34 -5.95
C ASN A 269 20.01 3.12 -6.28
N LYS A 270 20.45 2.36 -5.26
CA LYS A 270 21.29 1.17 -5.41
C LYS A 270 20.63 0.09 -6.27
N ILE A 271 19.33 -0.14 -6.08
CA ILE A 271 18.56 -1.10 -6.88
C ILE A 271 18.04 -0.53 -8.19
N ASN A 272 18.36 0.74 -8.49
CA ASN A 272 17.87 1.45 -9.68
C ASN A 272 16.34 1.46 -9.82
N TYR A 273 15.61 1.68 -8.73
CA TYR A 273 14.15 1.73 -8.73
C TYR A 273 13.62 2.89 -9.61
N ARG A 274 12.64 2.60 -10.48
CA ARG A 274 12.02 3.56 -11.41
C ARG A 274 10.49 3.54 -11.36
N GLY A 275 9.93 2.90 -10.33
CA GLY A 275 8.49 2.76 -10.16
C GLY A 275 7.82 4.00 -9.55
N TRP A 276 6.56 3.83 -9.20
CA TRP A 276 5.79 4.83 -8.48
C TRP A 276 6.09 4.79 -6.98
N ILE A 277 6.17 5.98 -6.38
CA ILE A 277 6.15 6.17 -4.94
C ILE A 277 4.77 6.71 -4.59
N VAL A 278 4.08 6.01 -3.71
CA VAL A 278 2.74 6.36 -3.25
C VAL A 278 2.82 6.84 -1.81
N ALA A 279 2.46 8.10 -1.56
CA ALA A 279 2.37 8.59 -0.20
C ALA A 279 1.11 8.04 0.48
N GLU A 280 1.30 7.30 1.56
CA GLU A 280 0.24 6.81 2.43
C GLU A 280 0.21 7.62 3.73
N VAL A 281 -0.54 8.70 3.71
CA VAL A 281 -0.65 9.67 4.79
C VAL A 281 -2.11 9.87 5.19
N THR A 282 -2.33 10.48 6.36
CA THR A 282 -3.68 10.82 6.82
C THR A 282 -3.97 12.31 6.64
N PRO A 283 -5.23 12.69 6.37
CA PRO A 283 -5.59 14.11 6.26
C PRO A 283 -5.54 14.79 7.63
N TYR A 284 -5.20 16.08 7.65
CA TYR A 284 -5.36 16.87 8.88
C TYR A 284 -6.85 17.06 9.22
N GLN A 285 -7.16 17.09 10.52
CA GLN A 285 -8.56 17.25 10.98
C GLN A 285 -9.16 18.61 10.59
N SER A 286 -8.38 19.69 10.74
CA SER A 286 -8.88 21.06 10.55
C SER A 286 -8.53 21.68 9.20
N ALA A 287 -7.58 21.13 8.47
CA ALA A 287 -7.12 21.65 7.17
C ALA A 287 -6.66 20.49 6.28
N PRO A 288 -7.56 19.60 5.85
CA PRO A 288 -7.19 18.35 5.19
C PRO A 288 -6.41 18.58 3.89
N GLU A 289 -6.72 19.60 3.11
CA GLU A 289 -6.00 19.90 1.88
C GLU A 289 -4.56 20.37 2.13
N GLN A 290 -4.28 20.96 3.32
CA GLN A 290 -2.92 21.33 3.66
C GLN A 290 -2.01 20.11 3.82
N ALA A 291 -2.55 18.97 4.29
CA ALA A 291 -1.81 17.72 4.37
C ALA A 291 -1.23 17.28 3.02
N LEU A 292 -1.96 17.50 1.92
CA LEU A 292 -1.49 17.15 0.57
C LEU A 292 -0.29 18.03 0.14
N LYS A 293 -0.35 19.33 0.42
CA LYS A 293 0.75 20.27 0.13
C LYS A 293 2.00 19.93 0.94
N ASP A 294 1.80 19.69 2.23
CA ASP A 294 2.90 19.33 3.13
C ASP A 294 3.52 17.98 2.74
N THR A 295 2.70 17.02 2.32
CA THR A 295 3.16 15.72 1.81
C THR A 295 4.00 15.88 0.54
N HIS A 296 3.56 16.69 -0.41
CA HIS A 296 4.34 16.98 -1.61
C HIS A 296 5.67 17.63 -1.27
N SER A 297 5.67 18.67 -0.41
CA SER A 297 6.89 19.33 0.04
C SER A 297 7.82 18.39 0.82
N ALA A 298 7.26 17.46 1.61
CA ALA A 298 8.04 16.45 2.30
C ALA A 298 8.73 15.49 1.31
N LEU A 299 8.03 15.05 0.24
CA LEU A 299 8.63 14.24 -0.81
C LEU A 299 9.77 14.99 -1.52
N GLU A 300 9.58 16.27 -1.87
CA GLU A 300 10.65 17.09 -2.44
C GLU A 300 11.88 17.14 -1.51
N ALA A 301 11.65 17.35 -0.22
CA ALA A 301 12.72 17.38 0.78
C ALA A 301 13.42 16.01 0.90
N ILE A 302 12.69 14.89 0.96
CA ILE A 302 13.22 13.53 1.03
C ILE A 302 14.12 13.24 -0.19
N PHE A 303 13.66 13.56 -1.39
CA PHE A 303 14.45 13.34 -2.62
C PHE A 303 15.60 14.33 -2.81
N SER A 304 15.61 15.42 -2.04
CA SER A 304 16.70 16.40 -2.00
C SER A 304 17.77 16.08 -0.96
N ILE A 305 17.58 15.05 -0.13
CA ILE A 305 18.56 14.65 0.89
C ILE A 305 19.87 14.27 0.17
N LYS A 306 20.90 15.12 0.33
CA LYS A 306 22.24 14.80 -0.12
C LYS A 306 22.87 13.84 0.91
N GLU A 307 23.68 12.91 0.45
CA GLU A 307 24.50 12.10 1.38
C GLU A 307 25.20 13.05 2.34
N LEU A 308 24.81 13.00 3.62
CA LEU A 308 25.57 13.64 4.69
C LEU A 308 26.92 12.92 4.71
N SER A 309 27.94 13.53 4.10
CA SER A 309 29.30 13.06 4.19
C SER A 309 29.61 12.83 5.66
N ARG A 310 30.12 11.63 6.00
CA ARG A 310 30.55 11.23 7.35
C ARG A 310 31.73 12.08 7.82
N SER A 311 31.56 13.38 7.99
CA SER A 311 32.60 14.31 8.45
C SER A 311 32.50 14.69 9.94
N ASN A 312 31.65 14.04 10.73
CA ASN A 312 31.55 14.32 12.17
C ASN A 312 31.66 13.06 13.05
N LYS A 313 32.62 12.15 12.77
CA LYS A 313 33.05 11.13 13.74
C LYS A 313 34.46 11.40 14.27
N SER A 314 34.75 12.63 14.70
CA SER A 314 36.01 12.91 15.39
C SER A 314 35.88 13.91 16.56
N CYS A 315 34.84 13.78 17.37
CA CYS A 315 34.72 14.59 18.60
C CYS A 315 34.09 13.84 19.78
N ILE A 316 34.27 12.53 19.91
CA ILE A 316 34.03 11.85 21.19
C ILE A 316 35.10 10.77 21.36
N SER A 317 36.33 11.22 21.59
CA SER A 317 37.38 10.43 22.24
C SER A 317 38.31 11.43 22.93
N ASN A 318 37.92 11.82 24.12
CA ASN A 318 38.78 12.33 25.23
C ASN A 318 37.91 13.03 26.27
N GLN A 319 37.31 12.23 27.14
CA GLN A 319 37.21 12.55 28.57
C GLN A 319 36.86 11.27 29.32
#